data_7f32ab1c51519a8373cdc6dbc6d330c2
#
_entry.id   7f32ab1c51519a8373cdc6dbc6d330c2
#
_cell.length_a   1.000
_cell.length_b   1.000
_cell.length_c   1.000
_cell.angle_alpha   90.00
_cell.angle_beta   90.00
_cell.angle_gamma   90.00
#
_symmetry.space_group_name_H-M   'P 1'
#
loop_
_entity.id
_entity.type
_entity.pdbx_description
1 polymer ?
#
loop_
_entity_poly.entity_id
_entity_poly.type
_entity_poly.pdbx_seq_one_letter_code
_entity_poly.pdbx_strand_id
1 'polypeptide(L)'
;QLFNSDGKSSETILRGLVRYERSPSMDFEAGGEIAYNMLERDQAYSIGGVPEPLPSASVKVEETRGELFGKATWRINPKWTLESGLRLESSTISQSGDADQEKNFFFAKPRLLATWTPAANNQLRLRLERTVGQLDFGDFAASAEFADENVFGGNVNLQPESRWVAELTYEKRFWGEGIVSIGLRHDEITDAIDVIPLEGGYAAVGNIGDGTLDQLVLNVTVPTDKLGLSGGKFGFRNTWNHTEVTDPTTGEIRPISGIRASQATITFQQDITSWKLQWGGAWIPLLGQKNYRPDQISGWRGHDYYELWAEYKPTPTLSIRGQVNIWDDFNVERTEFGDRETRPIAFVENRFIDPRTFYQIRLRKTF
;
A
#
# COMPACT_ATOMS: atom_id res chain seq x y z
N GLN A 1 -14.65 -27.84 -8.05
CA GLN A 1 -13.21 -27.49 -8.02
C GLN A 1 -12.66 -27.75 -6.62
N LEU A 2 -11.46 -28.28 -6.52
CA LEU A 2 -10.73 -28.47 -5.27
C LEU A 2 -9.28 -27.99 -5.43
N PHE A 3 -8.85 -27.08 -4.59
CA PHE A 3 -7.48 -26.60 -4.52
C PHE A 3 -6.92 -26.90 -3.13
N ASN A 4 -5.82 -27.62 -3.06
CA ASN A 4 -5.07 -27.92 -1.84
C ASN A 4 -3.75 -27.15 -1.88
N SER A 5 -3.35 -26.57 -0.78
CA SER A 5 -2.05 -25.91 -0.63
C SER A 5 -1.47 -26.23 0.74
N ASP A 6 -0.24 -26.71 0.75
CA ASP A 6 0.59 -26.87 1.95
C ASP A 6 1.84 -26.01 1.79
N GLY A 7 2.26 -25.32 2.83
CA GLY A 7 3.37 -24.39 2.71
C GLY A 7 4.08 -24.13 4.03
N LYS A 8 5.39 -23.85 3.88
CA LYS A 8 6.28 -23.49 4.98
C LYS A 8 7.09 -22.27 4.57
N SER A 9 7.18 -21.26 5.46
CA SER A 9 8.00 -20.09 5.24
C SER A 9 8.89 -19.80 6.45
N SER A 10 10.05 -19.22 6.22
CA SER A 10 10.95 -18.75 7.27
C SER A 10 11.74 -17.53 6.83
N GLU A 11 12.04 -16.67 7.77
CA GLU A 11 12.89 -15.51 7.60
C GLU A 11 13.89 -15.41 8.74
N THR A 12 15.16 -15.12 8.40
CA THR A 12 16.22 -14.89 9.38
C THR A 12 16.97 -13.63 8.98
N ILE A 13 17.06 -12.65 9.90
CA ILE A 13 17.70 -11.36 9.65
C ILE A 13 18.74 -11.10 10.73
N LEU A 14 19.93 -10.68 10.30
CA LEU A 14 20.96 -10.11 11.16
C LEU A 14 21.27 -8.69 10.69
N ARG A 15 21.10 -7.71 11.58
CA ARG A 15 21.36 -6.29 11.30
C ARG A 15 22.25 -5.68 12.37
N GLY A 16 23.23 -4.91 11.91
CA GLY A 16 24.10 -4.09 12.76
C GLY A 16 24.13 -2.65 12.27
N LEU A 17 24.15 -1.70 13.20
CA LEU A 17 24.28 -0.30 12.84
C LEU A 17 25.13 0.45 13.88
N VAL A 18 25.86 1.49 13.42
CA VAL A 18 26.63 2.41 14.25
C VAL A 18 26.18 3.83 13.94
N ARG A 19 26.01 4.63 15.00
CA ARG A 19 25.74 6.07 14.91
C ARG A 19 26.93 6.83 15.46
N TYR A 20 27.31 7.88 14.74
CA TYR A 20 28.39 8.77 15.13
C TYR A 20 27.93 10.23 15.04
N GLU A 21 27.82 10.87 16.20
CA GLU A 21 27.51 12.30 16.32
C GLU A 21 28.84 13.08 16.30
N ARG A 22 29.19 13.63 15.13
CA ARG A 22 30.39 14.44 14.98
C ARG A 22 30.25 15.80 15.68
N SER A 23 29.06 16.38 15.64
CA SER A 23 28.70 17.66 16.23
C SER A 23 27.18 17.81 16.34
N PRO A 24 26.63 18.78 17.08
CA PRO A 24 25.20 19.06 17.08
C PRO A 24 24.60 19.33 15.69
N SER A 25 25.43 19.72 14.72
CA SER A 25 25.02 20.01 13.34
C SER A 25 25.20 18.84 12.38
N MET A 26 25.92 17.79 12.74
CA MET A 26 26.26 16.71 11.81
C MET A 26 26.33 15.36 12.50
N ASP A 27 25.51 14.43 12.05
CA ASP A 27 25.51 13.03 12.47
C ASP A 27 25.59 12.09 11.27
N PHE A 28 26.14 10.90 11.52
CA PHE A 28 26.30 9.82 10.55
C PHE A 28 25.72 8.53 11.12
N GLU A 29 25.14 7.73 10.24
CA GLU A 29 24.71 6.39 10.52
C GLU A 29 25.25 5.48 9.43
N ALA A 30 25.83 4.34 9.78
CA ALA A 30 26.25 3.32 8.84
C ALA A 30 26.00 1.93 9.41
N GLY A 31 25.70 0.98 8.54
CA GLY A 31 25.41 -0.37 8.97
C GLY A 31 25.29 -1.34 7.82
N GLY A 32 24.95 -2.57 8.17
CA GLY A 32 24.68 -3.63 7.22
C GLY A 32 23.64 -4.60 7.74
N GLU A 33 23.05 -5.33 6.82
CA GLU A 33 22.05 -6.35 7.05
C GLU A 33 22.33 -7.56 6.17
N ILE A 34 22.11 -8.74 6.70
CA ILE A 34 22.05 -9.99 5.95
C ILE A 34 20.72 -10.65 6.27
N ALA A 35 19.99 -11.06 5.26
CA ALA A 35 18.72 -11.75 5.39
C ALA A 35 18.74 -13.04 4.58
N TYR A 36 18.10 -14.07 5.12
CA TYR A 36 17.80 -15.32 4.44
C TYR A 36 16.31 -15.57 4.57
N ASN A 37 15.64 -15.72 3.43
CA ASN A 37 14.21 -15.97 3.31
C ASN A 37 13.98 -17.29 2.57
N MET A 38 12.96 -18.06 2.96
CA MET A 38 12.59 -19.31 2.32
C MET A 38 11.08 -19.48 2.32
N LEU A 39 10.54 -19.90 1.18
CA LEU A 39 9.18 -20.40 1.01
C LEU A 39 9.26 -21.77 0.33
N GLU A 40 8.59 -22.78 0.88
CA GLU A 40 8.32 -24.07 0.25
C GLU A 40 6.81 -24.24 0.16
N ARG A 41 6.31 -24.61 -1.01
CA ARG A 41 4.87 -24.74 -1.23
C ARG A 41 4.57 -25.86 -2.21
N ASP A 42 3.64 -26.74 -1.81
CA ASP A 42 3.10 -27.83 -2.61
C ASP A 42 1.60 -27.61 -2.80
N GLN A 43 1.13 -27.68 -4.04
CA GLN A 43 -0.24 -27.38 -4.41
C GLN A 43 -0.78 -28.43 -5.37
N ALA A 44 -2.09 -28.68 -5.26
CA ALA A 44 -2.80 -29.57 -6.16
C ALA A 44 -4.18 -28.97 -6.49
N TYR A 45 -4.52 -29.02 -7.76
CA TYR A 45 -5.80 -28.56 -8.28
C TYR A 45 -6.52 -29.68 -9.00
N SER A 46 -7.84 -29.76 -8.82
CA SER A 46 -8.67 -30.73 -9.53
C SER A 46 -10.06 -30.18 -9.82
N ILE A 47 -10.59 -30.61 -10.96
CA ILE A 47 -11.96 -30.29 -11.40
C ILE A 47 -12.76 -31.60 -11.51
N GLY A 48 -13.88 -31.72 -10.76
CA GLY A 48 -14.68 -32.95 -10.76
C GLY A 48 -13.93 -34.20 -10.28
N GLY A 49 -12.86 -34.01 -9.50
CA GLY A 49 -11.99 -35.10 -9.02
C GLY A 49 -10.87 -35.49 -10.02
N VAL A 50 -10.75 -34.82 -11.16
CA VAL A 50 -9.65 -35.03 -12.12
C VAL A 50 -8.56 -34.01 -11.81
N PRO A 51 -7.28 -34.43 -11.59
CA PRO A 51 -6.17 -33.50 -11.42
C PRO A 51 -5.94 -32.66 -12.67
N GLU A 52 -5.72 -31.35 -12.45
CA GLU A 52 -5.38 -30.39 -13.50
C GLU A 52 -3.95 -29.88 -13.27
N PRO A 53 -3.11 -29.78 -14.33
CA PRO A 53 -1.75 -29.29 -14.20
C PRO A 53 -1.73 -27.82 -13.82
N LEU A 54 -0.92 -27.46 -12.82
CA LEU A 54 -0.70 -26.09 -12.40
C LEU A 54 0.75 -25.67 -12.69
N PRO A 55 1.00 -24.54 -13.35
CA PRO A 55 2.34 -23.97 -13.43
C PRO A 55 2.87 -23.63 -12.02
N SER A 56 4.07 -24.15 -11.70
CA SER A 56 4.73 -23.95 -10.40
C SER A 56 3.89 -24.44 -9.20
N ALA A 57 3.35 -25.67 -9.31
CA ALA A 57 2.57 -26.30 -8.25
C ALA A 57 3.43 -26.72 -7.06
N SER A 58 4.65 -27.21 -7.29
CA SER A 58 5.62 -27.56 -6.25
C SER A 58 6.86 -26.70 -6.41
N VAL A 59 7.08 -25.79 -5.46
CA VAL A 59 8.18 -24.83 -5.52
C VAL A 59 8.85 -24.65 -4.18
N LYS A 60 10.16 -24.46 -4.21
CA LYS A 60 10.95 -23.92 -3.12
C LYS A 60 11.66 -22.67 -3.60
N VAL A 61 11.41 -21.54 -2.96
CA VAL A 61 12.03 -20.24 -3.25
C VAL A 61 12.90 -19.86 -2.07
N GLU A 62 14.16 -19.51 -2.34
CA GLU A 62 15.13 -19.09 -1.33
C GLU A 62 15.77 -17.78 -1.78
N GLU A 63 15.95 -16.85 -0.85
CA GLU A 63 16.66 -15.60 -1.08
C GLU A 63 17.77 -15.43 -0.05
N THR A 64 18.97 -15.12 -0.52
CA THR A 64 20.03 -14.57 0.31
C THR A 64 20.26 -13.13 -0.09
N ARG A 65 20.05 -12.20 0.84
CA ARG A 65 20.17 -10.75 0.62
C ARG A 65 21.18 -10.15 1.57
N GLY A 66 22.07 -9.30 1.04
CA GLY A 66 22.98 -8.46 1.79
C GLY A 66 22.73 -6.99 1.46
N GLU A 67 22.68 -6.14 2.48
CA GLU A 67 22.57 -4.69 2.33
C GLU A 67 23.63 -3.97 3.15
N LEU A 68 24.31 -2.99 2.55
CA LEU A 68 25.12 -2.01 3.22
C LEU A 68 24.50 -0.64 3.09
N PHE A 69 24.50 0.15 4.15
CA PHE A 69 23.90 1.47 4.11
C PHE A 69 24.70 2.51 4.88
N GLY A 70 24.59 3.75 4.41
CA GLY A 70 25.13 4.92 5.08
C GLY A 70 24.19 6.10 4.92
N LYS A 71 24.12 6.93 5.97
CA LYS A 71 23.32 8.14 6.02
C LYS A 71 24.10 9.25 6.72
N ALA A 72 24.04 10.46 6.18
CA ALA A 72 24.53 11.67 6.80
C ALA A 72 23.38 12.67 6.96
N THR A 73 23.26 13.25 8.16
CA THR A 73 22.33 14.34 8.45
C THR A 73 23.15 15.60 8.76
N TRP A 74 22.91 16.65 7.99
CA TRP A 74 23.57 17.93 8.16
C TRP A 74 22.53 19.03 8.45
N ARG A 75 22.55 19.55 9.67
CA ARG A 75 21.79 20.72 10.11
C ARG A 75 22.62 21.96 9.82
N ILE A 76 22.50 22.46 8.57
CA ILE A 76 23.32 23.56 8.03
C ILE A 76 23.14 24.82 8.87
N ASN A 77 21.89 25.09 9.26
CA ASN A 77 21.50 26.16 10.17
C ASN A 77 20.08 25.85 10.73
N PRO A 78 19.51 26.67 11.64
CA PRO A 78 18.19 26.41 12.22
C PRO A 78 17.04 26.29 11.21
N LYS A 79 17.23 26.72 9.97
CA LYS A 79 16.22 26.67 8.90
C LYS A 79 16.43 25.56 7.89
N TRP A 80 17.64 25.00 7.78
CA TRP A 80 17.99 24.03 6.75
C TRP A 80 18.58 22.76 7.34
N THR A 81 17.96 21.63 7.02
CA THR A 81 18.48 20.30 7.28
C THR A 81 18.54 19.51 5.97
N LEU A 82 19.67 18.87 5.72
CA LEU A 82 19.91 18.00 4.60
C LEU A 82 20.23 16.60 5.11
N GLU A 83 19.48 15.59 4.64
CA GLU A 83 19.82 14.19 4.85
C GLU A 83 20.18 13.57 3.50
N SER A 84 21.32 12.90 3.45
CA SER A 84 21.77 12.14 2.28
C SER A 84 22.06 10.71 2.72
N GLY A 85 21.55 9.74 1.98
CA GLY A 85 21.74 8.32 2.25
C GLY A 85 22.00 7.53 0.98
N LEU A 86 22.69 6.42 1.13
CA LEU A 86 22.87 5.42 0.09
C LEU A 86 22.70 4.04 0.72
N ARG A 87 21.94 3.16 0.06
CA ARG A 87 21.88 1.74 0.37
C ARG A 87 22.32 0.97 -0.87
N LEU A 88 23.16 -0.01 -0.68
CA LEU A 88 23.62 -0.94 -1.70
C LEU A 88 23.13 -2.32 -1.32
N GLU A 89 22.30 -2.90 -2.12
CA GLU A 89 21.70 -4.21 -1.89
C GLU A 89 22.16 -5.18 -2.97
N SER A 90 22.51 -6.39 -2.55
CA SER A 90 22.74 -7.55 -3.43
C SER A 90 21.86 -8.69 -2.95
N SER A 91 21.11 -9.29 -3.86
CA SER A 91 20.19 -10.40 -3.58
C SER A 91 20.38 -11.49 -4.61
N THR A 92 20.39 -12.76 -4.16
CA THR A 92 20.30 -13.94 -4.98
C THR A 92 19.02 -14.66 -4.63
N ILE A 93 18.13 -14.83 -5.60
CA ILE A 93 16.89 -15.59 -5.48
C ILE A 93 17.04 -16.86 -6.30
N SER A 94 16.87 -18.02 -5.66
CA SER A 94 16.83 -19.32 -6.29
C SER A 94 15.47 -19.97 -6.14
N GLN A 95 14.98 -20.57 -7.20
CA GLN A 95 13.78 -21.38 -7.22
C GLN A 95 14.13 -22.79 -7.66
N SER A 96 13.54 -23.80 -7.04
CA SER A 96 13.65 -25.22 -7.39
C SER A 96 12.28 -25.89 -7.27
N GLY A 97 12.15 -27.11 -7.84
CA GLY A 97 10.91 -27.86 -7.92
C GLY A 97 10.42 -28.00 -9.36
N ASP A 98 9.21 -27.53 -9.67
CA ASP A 98 8.67 -27.59 -11.04
C ASP A 98 9.44 -26.74 -12.05
N ALA A 99 10.16 -25.73 -11.56
CA ALA A 99 11.07 -24.92 -12.37
C ALA A 99 12.32 -24.58 -11.56
N ASP A 100 13.49 -24.73 -12.20
CA ASP A 100 14.78 -24.38 -11.61
C ASP A 100 15.28 -23.06 -12.21
N GLN A 101 15.47 -22.04 -11.36
CA GLN A 101 15.99 -20.75 -11.79
C GLN A 101 16.76 -20.07 -10.67
N GLU A 102 17.82 -19.36 -11.04
CA GLU A 102 18.57 -18.47 -10.14
C GLU A 102 18.68 -17.08 -10.77
N LYS A 103 18.45 -16.05 -9.96
CA LYS A 103 18.57 -14.65 -10.34
C LYS A 103 19.41 -13.90 -9.33
N ASN A 104 20.29 -13.06 -9.85
CA ASN A 104 21.13 -12.18 -9.06
C ASN A 104 20.75 -10.72 -9.33
N PHE A 105 20.53 -9.96 -8.27
CA PHE A 105 20.17 -8.55 -8.33
C PHE A 105 21.19 -7.71 -7.60
N PHE A 106 21.40 -6.50 -8.12
CA PHE A 106 22.16 -5.46 -7.42
C PHE A 106 21.46 -4.12 -7.58
N PHE A 107 21.21 -3.47 -6.44
CA PHE A 107 20.52 -2.18 -6.42
C PHE A 107 21.29 -1.15 -5.61
N ALA A 108 21.51 0.03 -6.23
CA ALA A 108 21.88 1.23 -5.52
C ALA A 108 20.63 2.07 -5.27
N LYS A 109 20.34 2.35 -3.98
CA LYS A 109 19.14 3.07 -3.51
C LYS A 109 19.57 4.39 -2.85
N PRO A 110 19.92 5.43 -3.63
CA PRO A 110 20.22 6.76 -3.10
C PRO A 110 18.96 7.42 -2.56
N ARG A 111 19.15 8.27 -1.55
CA ARG A 111 18.10 9.11 -0.95
C ARG A 111 18.64 10.48 -0.61
N LEU A 112 17.88 11.51 -0.91
CA LEU A 112 18.13 12.89 -0.50
C LEU A 112 16.84 13.45 0.09
N LEU A 113 16.93 14.07 1.26
CA LEU A 113 15.83 14.81 1.89
C LEU A 113 16.34 16.18 2.32
N ALA A 114 15.83 17.22 1.69
CA ALA A 114 16.08 18.61 2.07
C ALA A 114 14.87 19.16 2.80
N THR A 115 15.07 19.69 4.00
CA THR A 115 14.03 20.32 4.81
C THR A 115 14.36 21.78 5.00
N TRP A 116 13.42 22.64 4.63
CA TRP A 116 13.51 24.09 4.83
C TRP A 116 12.39 24.58 5.76
N THR A 117 12.76 25.21 6.85
CA THR A 117 11.86 25.76 7.87
C THR A 117 12.08 27.27 7.97
N PRO A 118 11.51 28.09 7.02
CA PRO A 118 11.73 29.54 7.00
C PRO A 118 11.22 30.24 8.24
N ALA A 119 10.17 29.70 8.85
CA ALA A 119 9.58 30.18 10.12
C ALA A 119 9.10 28.96 10.92
N ALA A 120 8.93 29.11 12.22
CA ALA A 120 8.55 28.02 13.13
C ALA A 120 7.26 27.26 12.75
N ASN A 121 6.41 27.89 11.97
CA ASN A 121 5.12 27.33 11.56
C ASN A 121 5.04 26.97 10.05
N ASN A 122 6.15 27.05 9.32
CA ASN A 122 6.19 26.70 7.89
C ASN A 122 7.35 25.73 7.64
N GLN A 123 7.11 24.67 6.91
CA GLN A 123 8.12 23.71 6.50
C GLN A 123 7.91 23.29 5.06
N LEU A 124 8.99 23.23 4.30
CA LEU A 124 9.04 22.64 2.96
C LEU A 124 10.02 21.48 2.97
N ARG A 125 9.64 20.35 2.42
CA ARG A 125 10.47 19.15 2.30
C ARG A 125 10.52 18.70 0.85
N LEU A 126 11.72 18.48 0.34
CA LEU A 126 11.97 17.84 -0.94
C LEU A 126 12.65 16.51 -0.69
N ARG A 127 12.05 15.43 -1.19
CA ARG A 127 12.57 14.06 -1.16
C ARG A 127 12.82 13.57 -2.57
N LEU A 128 14.02 13.07 -2.80
CA LEU A 128 14.41 12.37 -4.02
C LEU A 128 15.00 11.04 -3.59
N GLU A 129 14.46 9.93 -4.07
CA GLU A 129 15.00 8.62 -3.71
C GLU A 129 14.71 7.56 -4.77
N ARG A 130 15.56 6.54 -4.81
CA ARG A 130 15.27 5.30 -5.50
C ARG A 130 14.84 4.25 -4.50
N THR A 131 13.65 3.67 -4.69
CA THR A 131 13.13 2.55 -3.91
C THR A 131 13.08 1.29 -4.78
N VAL A 132 13.22 0.13 -4.14
CA VAL A 132 13.07 -1.19 -4.79
C VAL A 132 12.12 -2.00 -3.91
N GLY A 133 11.07 -2.55 -4.52
CA GLY A 133 10.11 -3.41 -3.84
C GLY A 133 10.73 -4.76 -3.47
N GLN A 134 10.23 -5.38 -2.41
CA GLN A 134 10.51 -6.78 -2.13
C GLN A 134 9.52 -7.65 -2.90
N LEU A 135 9.99 -8.77 -3.42
CA LEU A 135 9.13 -9.76 -4.05
C LEU A 135 8.34 -10.53 -2.99
N ASP A 136 7.06 -10.76 -3.27
CA ASP A 136 6.29 -11.74 -2.51
C ASP A 136 6.63 -13.14 -3.06
N PHE A 137 7.19 -13.98 -2.22
CA PHE A 137 7.55 -15.35 -2.65
C PHE A 137 6.31 -16.19 -2.98
N GLY A 138 5.13 -15.80 -2.49
CA GLY A 138 3.87 -16.38 -2.90
C GLY A 138 3.59 -16.29 -4.38
N ASP A 139 4.10 -15.25 -5.06
CA ASP A 139 3.90 -15.02 -6.49
C ASP A 139 4.72 -15.97 -7.39
N PHE A 140 5.70 -16.65 -6.83
CA PHE A 140 6.45 -17.70 -7.51
C PHE A 140 5.72 -19.04 -7.53
N ALA A 141 4.72 -19.22 -6.68
CA ALA A 141 3.91 -20.43 -6.55
C ALA A 141 2.50 -20.20 -7.12
N ALA A 142 1.84 -21.27 -7.55
CA ALA A 142 0.45 -21.20 -7.91
C ALA A 142 -0.41 -20.73 -6.73
N SER A 143 -1.58 -20.13 -6.99
CA SER A 143 -2.52 -19.69 -5.97
C SER A 143 -3.95 -19.77 -6.50
N ALA A 144 -4.94 -19.76 -5.60
CA ALA A 144 -6.35 -19.74 -5.96
C ALA A 144 -7.08 -18.61 -5.27
N GLU A 145 -7.86 -17.87 -6.02
CA GLU A 145 -8.77 -16.84 -5.53
C GLU A 145 -10.21 -17.36 -5.62
N PHE A 146 -10.72 -17.83 -4.50
CA PHE A 146 -12.03 -18.51 -4.47
C PHE A 146 -13.20 -17.57 -4.71
N ALA A 147 -13.05 -16.27 -4.45
CA ALA A 147 -14.12 -15.29 -4.64
C ALA A 147 -14.51 -15.14 -6.12
N ASP A 148 -13.53 -15.25 -7.02
CA ASP A 148 -13.70 -15.10 -8.47
C ASP A 148 -13.51 -16.41 -9.24
N GLU A 149 -13.35 -17.54 -8.52
CA GLU A 149 -13.11 -18.89 -9.07
C GLU A 149 -11.85 -18.97 -9.97
N ASN A 150 -10.86 -18.11 -9.72
CA ASN A 150 -9.63 -18.03 -10.50
C ASN A 150 -8.48 -18.80 -9.86
N VAL A 151 -7.66 -19.40 -10.70
CA VAL A 151 -6.40 -20.03 -10.33
C VAL A 151 -5.26 -19.30 -11.06
N PHE A 152 -4.28 -18.85 -10.29
CA PHE A 152 -3.08 -18.21 -10.80
C PHE A 152 -1.93 -19.21 -10.86
N GLY A 153 -1.14 -19.13 -11.92
CA GLY A 153 0.15 -19.83 -11.97
C GLY A 153 1.21 -19.06 -11.18
N GLY A 154 2.27 -19.75 -10.75
CA GLY A 154 3.47 -19.09 -10.24
C GLY A 154 4.30 -18.51 -11.40
N ASN A 155 5.01 -17.41 -11.13
CA ASN A 155 5.87 -16.76 -12.13
C ASN A 155 7.33 -16.74 -11.70
N VAL A 156 8.12 -17.66 -12.27
CA VAL A 156 9.57 -17.74 -12.05
C VAL A 156 10.33 -16.53 -12.57
N ASN A 157 9.74 -15.74 -13.49
CA ASN A 157 10.39 -14.62 -14.16
C ASN A 157 10.21 -13.28 -13.43
N LEU A 158 9.48 -13.26 -12.32
CA LEU A 158 9.21 -12.06 -11.55
C LEU A 158 10.50 -11.35 -11.09
N GLN A 159 10.55 -10.04 -11.24
CA GLN A 159 11.66 -9.16 -10.84
C GLN A 159 11.17 -8.07 -9.90
N PRO A 160 12.03 -7.56 -9.01
CA PRO A 160 11.67 -6.45 -8.13
C PRO A 160 11.34 -5.17 -8.91
N GLU A 161 10.16 -4.62 -8.66
CA GLU A 161 9.81 -3.29 -9.14
C GLU A 161 10.72 -2.25 -8.50
N SER A 162 11.19 -1.26 -9.27
CA SER A 162 11.94 -0.12 -8.74
C SER A 162 11.29 1.20 -9.11
N ARG A 163 11.43 2.20 -8.23
CA ARG A 163 10.85 3.53 -8.43
C ARG A 163 11.86 4.63 -8.15
N TRP A 164 11.94 5.59 -9.04
CA TRP A 164 12.48 6.90 -8.72
C TRP A 164 11.36 7.80 -8.24
N VAL A 165 11.48 8.27 -7.01
CA VAL A 165 10.47 9.06 -6.31
C VAL A 165 10.96 10.49 -6.16
N ALA A 166 10.17 11.47 -6.64
CA ALA A 166 10.32 12.87 -6.36
C ALA A 166 9.09 13.38 -5.60
N GLU A 167 9.28 13.90 -4.39
CA GLU A 167 8.18 14.39 -3.56
C GLU A 167 8.50 15.76 -2.97
N LEU A 168 7.56 16.69 -3.11
CA LEU A 168 7.60 18.01 -2.51
C LEU A 168 6.42 18.15 -1.55
N THR A 169 6.70 18.41 -0.26
CA THR A 169 5.66 18.60 0.76
C THR A 169 5.82 19.97 1.40
N TYR A 170 4.74 20.76 1.39
CA TYR A 170 4.62 21.98 2.17
C TYR A 170 3.67 21.80 3.36
N GLU A 171 4.09 22.23 4.55
CA GLU A 171 3.30 22.19 5.77
C GLU A 171 3.25 23.57 6.40
N LYS A 172 2.04 24.00 6.77
CA LYS A 172 1.80 25.21 7.55
C LYS A 172 1.00 24.88 8.81
N ARG A 173 1.51 25.30 9.96
CA ARG A 173 0.82 25.20 11.26
C ARG A 173 0.19 26.53 11.62
N PHE A 174 -0.97 26.49 12.27
CA PHE A 174 -1.72 27.66 12.69
C PHE A 174 -2.62 27.34 13.89
N TRP A 175 -2.98 28.34 14.67
CA TRP A 175 -3.89 28.23 15.80
C TRP A 175 -3.56 27.14 16.83
N GLY A 176 -2.28 26.83 17.01
CA GLY A 176 -1.80 25.80 17.92
C GLY A 176 -1.79 24.40 17.28
N GLU A 177 -2.94 23.79 17.07
CA GLU A 177 -3.08 22.43 16.53
C GLU A 177 -3.49 22.39 15.05
N GLY A 178 -3.76 23.54 14.44
CA GLY A 178 -4.12 23.61 13.02
C GLY A 178 -2.95 23.28 12.11
N ILE A 179 -3.19 22.49 11.07
CA ILE A 179 -2.20 22.07 10.07
C ILE A 179 -2.86 22.09 8.70
N VAL A 180 -2.15 22.64 7.72
CA VAL A 180 -2.38 22.38 6.29
C VAL A 180 -1.10 21.81 5.71
N SER A 181 -1.18 20.63 5.10
CA SER A 181 -0.07 19.98 4.40
C SER A 181 -0.48 19.62 2.99
N ILE A 182 0.32 20.03 2.01
CA ILE A 182 0.15 19.73 0.58
C ILE A 182 1.39 18.99 0.13
N GLY A 183 1.22 17.79 -0.41
CA GLY A 183 2.28 16.96 -0.98
C GLY A 183 2.03 16.71 -2.46
N LEU A 184 3.06 16.89 -3.26
CA LEU A 184 3.11 16.49 -4.67
C LEU A 184 4.16 15.41 -4.80
N ARG A 185 3.82 14.31 -5.45
CA ARG A 185 4.73 13.18 -5.69
C ARG A 185 4.61 12.71 -7.13
N HIS A 186 5.77 12.40 -7.69
CA HIS A 186 5.92 11.75 -8.99
C HIS A 186 6.84 10.56 -8.85
N ASP A 187 6.41 9.39 -9.35
CA ASP A 187 7.22 8.18 -9.41
C ASP A 187 7.38 7.75 -10.88
N GLU A 188 8.63 7.56 -11.28
CA GLU A 188 8.99 6.76 -12.45
C GLU A 188 9.17 5.32 -12.00
N ILE A 189 8.35 4.42 -12.53
CA ILE A 189 8.30 3.00 -12.14
C ILE A 189 8.97 2.19 -13.24
N THR A 190 9.92 1.35 -12.87
CA THR A 190 10.53 0.36 -13.75
C THR A 190 10.09 -1.03 -13.30
N ASP A 191 9.72 -1.88 -14.27
CA ASP A 191 9.23 -3.24 -14.03
C ASP A 191 7.99 -3.27 -13.11
N ALA A 192 7.00 -2.41 -13.38
CA ALA A 192 5.74 -2.36 -12.62
C ALA A 192 5.11 -3.77 -12.53
N ILE A 193 4.66 -4.12 -11.33
CA ILE A 193 4.08 -5.44 -11.05
C ILE A 193 2.55 -5.36 -11.17
N ASP A 194 1.98 -6.26 -11.98
CA ASP A 194 0.54 -6.45 -12.15
C ASP A 194 0.29 -7.89 -12.66
N VAL A 195 -0.87 -8.18 -13.22
CA VAL A 195 -1.21 -9.51 -13.72
C VAL A 195 -0.86 -9.65 -15.20
N ILE A 196 -0.13 -10.72 -15.54
CA ILE A 196 0.27 -11.10 -16.89
C ILE A 196 -0.41 -12.40 -17.35
N PRO A 197 -0.61 -12.60 -18.67
CA PRO A 197 -1.01 -13.91 -19.20
C PRO A 197 0.15 -14.91 -19.13
N LEU A 198 -0.16 -16.16 -18.78
CA LEU A 198 0.72 -17.32 -18.94
C LEU A 198 0.20 -18.27 -20.00
N GLU A 199 1.08 -19.17 -20.47
CA GLU A 199 0.67 -20.27 -21.32
C GLU A 199 -0.32 -21.19 -20.61
N GLY A 200 -1.14 -21.92 -21.38
CA GLY A 200 -2.17 -22.82 -20.83
C GLY A 200 -3.41 -22.12 -20.28
N GLY A 201 -3.58 -20.81 -20.54
CA GLY A 201 -4.78 -20.07 -20.12
C GLY A 201 -4.73 -19.52 -18.69
N TYR A 202 -3.63 -19.70 -17.98
CA TYR A 202 -3.44 -19.13 -16.65
C TYR A 202 -3.03 -17.65 -16.69
N ALA A 203 -3.16 -16.97 -15.58
CA ALA A 203 -2.59 -15.66 -15.31
C ALA A 203 -1.63 -15.76 -14.11
N ALA A 204 -0.70 -14.84 -13.98
CA ALA A 204 0.20 -14.75 -12.83
C ALA A 204 0.50 -13.30 -12.50
N VAL A 205 0.99 -13.06 -11.29
CA VAL A 205 1.65 -11.79 -10.96
C VAL A 205 2.96 -11.69 -11.75
N GLY A 206 3.20 -10.57 -12.40
CA GLY A 206 4.38 -10.40 -13.25
C GLY A 206 4.70 -8.94 -13.53
N ASN A 207 5.85 -8.73 -14.16
CA ASN A 207 6.27 -7.40 -14.58
C ASN A 207 5.61 -7.03 -15.92
N ILE A 208 4.97 -5.87 -15.98
CA ILE A 208 4.23 -5.38 -17.15
C ILE A 208 4.96 -4.24 -17.87
N GLY A 209 6.22 -3.97 -17.49
CA GLY A 209 7.03 -2.88 -18.04
C GLY A 209 6.98 -1.62 -17.19
N ASP A 210 7.35 -0.51 -17.81
CA ASP A 210 7.49 0.76 -17.09
C ASP A 210 6.13 1.47 -16.91
N GLY A 211 6.03 2.27 -15.87
CA GLY A 211 4.83 3.03 -15.56
C GLY A 211 5.12 4.30 -14.78
N THR A 212 4.09 5.07 -14.51
CA THR A 212 4.18 6.31 -13.71
C THR A 212 3.11 6.39 -12.64
N LEU A 213 3.40 7.14 -11.58
CA LEU A 213 2.42 7.54 -10.58
C LEU A 213 2.58 9.02 -10.25
N ASP A 214 1.52 9.80 -10.45
CA ASP A 214 1.39 11.17 -9.97
C ASP A 214 0.43 11.22 -8.80
N GLN A 215 0.83 11.86 -7.71
CA GLN A 215 0.02 11.91 -6.50
C GLN A 215 -0.02 13.33 -5.93
N LEU A 216 -1.23 13.77 -5.58
CA LEU A 216 -1.48 14.96 -4.76
C LEU A 216 -2.07 14.52 -3.42
N VAL A 217 -1.43 14.92 -2.33
CA VAL A 217 -1.91 14.66 -0.97
C VAL A 217 -2.25 15.98 -0.29
N LEU A 218 -3.48 16.10 0.19
CA LEU A 218 -3.91 17.24 1.01
C LEU A 218 -4.35 16.74 2.38
N ASN A 219 -3.71 17.29 3.43
CA ASN A 219 -4.12 17.07 4.82
C ASN A 219 -4.42 18.41 5.45
N VAL A 220 -5.61 18.55 6.04
CA VAL A 220 -6.06 19.74 6.75
C VAL A 220 -6.58 19.34 8.12
N THR A 221 -6.10 20.00 9.15
CA THR A 221 -6.66 19.93 10.51
C THR A 221 -6.96 21.34 10.98
N VAL A 222 -8.21 21.59 11.36
CA VAL A 222 -8.66 22.90 11.84
C VAL A 222 -9.24 22.75 13.25
N PRO A 223 -8.58 23.29 14.28
CA PRO A 223 -9.21 23.44 15.61
C PRO A 223 -10.32 24.47 15.52
N THR A 224 -11.49 24.15 16.08
CA THR A 224 -12.69 24.98 15.90
C THR A 224 -12.90 26.01 17.00
N ASP A 225 -12.00 26.09 17.99
CA ASP A 225 -12.07 27.08 19.09
C ASP A 225 -12.13 28.53 18.57
N LYS A 226 -11.32 28.83 17.55
CA LYS A 226 -11.31 30.14 16.89
C LYS A 226 -12.58 30.43 16.06
N LEU A 227 -13.38 29.40 15.79
CA LEU A 227 -14.65 29.48 15.05
C LEU A 227 -15.86 29.48 15.97
N GLY A 228 -15.65 29.56 17.30
CA GLY A 228 -16.72 29.61 18.31
C GLY A 228 -17.21 28.25 18.78
N LEU A 229 -16.62 27.13 18.29
CA LEU A 229 -16.95 25.78 18.74
C LEU A 229 -15.78 25.20 19.53
N SER A 230 -15.84 25.35 20.86
CA SER A 230 -14.76 24.97 21.77
C SER A 230 -14.54 23.47 21.82
N GLY A 231 -13.25 23.03 21.88
CA GLY A 231 -12.85 21.64 21.97
C GLY A 231 -13.09 20.83 20.70
N GLY A 232 -13.44 21.48 19.61
CA GLY A 232 -13.70 20.82 18.33
C GLY A 232 -12.47 20.77 17.42
N LYS A 233 -12.43 19.74 16.56
CA LYS A 233 -11.40 19.55 15.56
C LYS A 233 -12.02 18.98 14.27
N PHE A 234 -11.86 19.70 13.18
CA PHE A 234 -12.19 19.24 11.84
C PHE A 234 -10.95 18.70 11.16
N GLY A 235 -11.06 17.56 10.51
CA GLY A 235 -10.01 16.94 9.70
C GLY A 235 -10.49 16.67 8.28
N PHE A 236 -9.64 16.96 7.32
CA PHE A 236 -9.80 16.56 5.93
C PHE A 236 -8.49 15.96 5.43
N ARG A 237 -8.56 14.80 4.85
CA ARG A 237 -7.45 14.18 4.13
C ARG A 237 -7.95 13.68 2.80
N ASN A 238 -7.19 13.95 1.75
CA ASN A 238 -7.39 13.29 0.46
C ASN A 238 -6.06 13.01 -0.22
N THR A 239 -6.02 11.89 -0.93
CA THR A 239 -4.94 11.50 -1.83
C THR A 239 -5.55 11.28 -3.21
N TRP A 240 -5.14 12.07 -4.19
CA TRP A 240 -5.47 11.87 -5.59
C TRP A 240 -4.30 11.18 -6.27
N ASN A 241 -4.59 10.14 -7.03
CA ASN A 241 -3.61 9.37 -7.78
C ASN A 241 -3.97 9.37 -9.27
N HIS A 242 -2.96 9.54 -10.08
CA HIS A 242 -2.99 9.26 -11.51
C HIS A 242 -1.85 8.31 -11.82
N THR A 243 -2.15 7.17 -12.44
CA THR A 243 -1.16 6.15 -12.77
C THR A 243 -1.32 5.72 -14.21
N GLU A 244 -0.21 5.41 -14.87
CA GLU A 244 -0.20 4.92 -16.25
C GLU A 244 0.76 3.75 -16.38
N VAL A 245 0.29 2.70 -17.03
CA VAL A 245 1.08 1.55 -17.49
C VAL A 245 0.54 1.07 -18.83
N THR A 246 1.37 0.38 -19.61
CA THR A 246 0.90 -0.31 -20.80
C THR A 246 0.34 -1.68 -20.42
N ASP A 247 -0.91 -1.96 -20.80
CA ASP A 247 -1.53 -3.27 -20.59
C ASP A 247 -0.81 -4.34 -21.41
N PRO A 248 -0.32 -5.43 -20.80
CA PRO A 248 0.46 -6.46 -21.52
C PRO A 248 -0.39 -7.28 -22.48
N THR A 249 -1.72 -7.26 -22.35
CA THR A 249 -2.66 -8.02 -23.19
C THR A 249 -3.14 -7.20 -24.38
N THR A 250 -3.46 -5.90 -24.15
CA THR A 250 -4.08 -5.06 -25.19
C THR A 250 -3.10 -4.06 -25.82
N GLY A 251 -1.98 -3.76 -25.18
CA GLY A 251 -1.06 -2.69 -25.58
C GLY A 251 -1.58 -1.28 -25.31
N GLU A 252 -2.74 -1.12 -24.70
CA GLU A 252 -3.33 0.18 -24.37
C GLU A 252 -2.81 0.74 -23.04
N ILE A 253 -2.77 2.06 -22.92
CA ILE A 253 -2.43 2.73 -21.65
C ILE A 253 -3.63 2.64 -20.70
N ARG A 254 -3.37 2.22 -19.46
CA ARG A 254 -4.38 2.12 -18.41
C ARG A 254 -3.82 2.47 -17.03
N PRO A 255 -4.69 2.71 -16.02
CA PRO A 255 -4.25 2.78 -14.64
C PRO A 255 -3.64 1.46 -14.13
N ILE A 256 -2.74 1.54 -13.14
CA ILE A 256 -2.23 0.37 -12.40
C ILE A 256 -3.39 -0.24 -11.60
N SER A 257 -3.50 -1.59 -11.62
CA SER A 257 -4.53 -2.33 -10.89
C SER A 257 -4.54 -1.99 -9.39
N GLY A 258 -5.73 -1.91 -8.82
CA GLY A 258 -5.91 -1.72 -7.37
C GLY A 258 -5.63 -0.32 -6.84
N ILE A 259 -5.11 0.61 -7.65
CA ILE A 259 -4.87 1.98 -7.22
C ILE A 259 -6.13 2.84 -7.43
N ARG A 260 -6.65 3.39 -6.34
CA ARG A 260 -7.81 4.29 -6.38
C ARG A 260 -7.40 5.67 -6.87
N ALA A 261 -8.19 6.26 -7.76
CA ALA A 261 -7.96 7.62 -8.25
C ALA A 261 -8.07 8.68 -7.14
N SER A 262 -8.85 8.42 -6.10
CA SER A 262 -8.95 9.32 -4.94
C SER A 262 -9.35 8.54 -3.68
N GLN A 263 -8.79 8.96 -2.53
CA GLN A 263 -9.08 8.40 -1.20
C GLN A 263 -9.24 9.56 -0.22
N ALA A 264 -10.50 9.91 0.08
CA ALA A 264 -10.81 10.99 0.99
C ALA A 264 -11.26 10.48 2.37
N THR A 265 -10.99 11.26 3.40
CA THR A 265 -11.54 11.10 4.75
C THR A 265 -11.82 12.46 5.33
N ILE A 266 -13.05 12.67 5.77
CA ILE A 266 -13.50 13.89 6.42
C ILE A 266 -13.89 13.50 7.85
N THR A 267 -13.34 14.18 8.84
CA THR A 267 -13.60 13.88 10.24
C THR A 267 -14.00 15.12 11.00
N PHE A 268 -14.85 14.95 11.97
CA PHE A 268 -15.10 15.93 13.01
C PHE A 268 -15.13 15.26 14.37
N GLN A 269 -14.51 15.87 15.36
CA GLN A 269 -14.62 15.44 16.75
C GLN A 269 -14.68 16.66 17.65
N GLN A 270 -15.39 16.53 18.78
CA GLN A 270 -15.44 17.55 19.82
C GLN A 270 -15.36 16.93 21.20
N ASP A 271 -14.59 17.56 22.08
CA ASP A 271 -14.53 17.26 23.51
C ASP A 271 -15.34 18.31 24.29
N ILE A 272 -16.40 17.86 24.93
CA ILE A 272 -17.23 18.68 25.82
C ILE A 272 -16.89 18.28 27.27
N THR A 273 -15.76 18.81 27.74
CA THR A 273 -15.19 18.46 29.05
C THR A 273 -16.19 18.62 30.19
N SER A 274 -17.06 19.67 30.19
CA SER A 274 -18.09 19.90 31.19
C SER A 274 -19.12 18.76 31.26
N TRP A 275 -19.37 18.07 30.17
CA TRP A 275 -20.27 16.92 30.09
C TRP A 275 -19.54 15.60 30.18
N LYS A 276 -18.21 15.60 30.28
CA LYS A 276 -17.37 14.40 30.21
C LYS A 276 -17.67 13.58 28.95
N LEU A 277 -18.03 14.25 27.89
CA LEU A 277 -18.48 13.68 26.62
C LEU A 277 -17.52 14.05 25.49
N GLN A 278 -17.12 13.06 24.74
CA GLN A 278 -16.49 13.19 23.45
C GLN A 278 -17.44 12.65 22.38
N TRP A 279 -17.58 13.34 21.27
CA TRP A 279 -18.36 12.85 20.15
C TRP A 279 -17.68 13.21 18.83
N GLY A 280 -18.04 12.52 17.80
CA GLY A 280 -17.48 12.79 16.49
C GLY A 280 -18.02 11.87 15.41
N GLY A 281 -17.50 12.08 14.23
CA GLY A 281 -17.82 11.24 13.09
C GLY A 281 -16.76 11.33 12.00
N ALA A 282 -16.87 10.42 11.08
CA ALA A 282 -16.11 10.39 9.84
C ALA A 282 -17.05 10.16 8.65
N TRP A 283 -16.72 10.81 7.55
CA TRP A 283 -17.25 10.51 6.23
C TRP A 283 -16.10 10.11 5.32
N ILE A 284 -16.19 8.91 4.74
CA ILE A 284 -15.20 8.35 3.84
C ILE A 284 -15.90 8.04 2.52
N PRO A 285 -15.83 8.96 1.54
CA PRO A 285 -16.32 8.69 0.20
C PRO A 285 -15.43 7.62 -0.44
N LEU A 286 -16.02 6.46 -0.71
CA LEU A 286 -15.32 5.31 -1.28
C LEU A 286 -15.43 5.35 -2.81
N LEU A 287 -14.48 5.99 -3.46
CA LEU A 287 -14.33 5.88 -4.92
C LEU A 287 -13.78 4.50 -5.25
N GLY A 288 -14.39 3.87 -6.26
CA GLY A 288 -14.04 2.53 -6.67
C GLY A 288 -12.60 2.37 -7.18
N GLN A 289 -12.21 1.13 -7.38
CA GLN A 289 -10.96 0.74 -8.05
C GLN A 289 -11.23 -0.32 -9.09
N LYS A 290 -10.31 -0.47 -10.04
CA LYS A 290 -10.34 -1.53 -11.05
C LYS A 290 -9.09 -2.38 -10.96
N ASN A 291 -9.25 -3.66 -11.24
CA ASN A 291 -8.18 -4.62 -11.43
C ASN A 291 -8.27 -5.14 -12.85
N TYR A 292 -7.16 -5.20 -13.51
CA TYR A 292 -7.05 -5.61 -14.91
C TYR A 292 -6.33 -6.95 -14.98
N ARG A 293 -6.98 -7.92 -15.65
CA ARG A 293 -6.43 -9.25 -15.93
C ARG A 293 -6.55 -9.53 -17.43
N PRO A 294 -5.81 -10.48 -17.97
CA PRO A 294 -5.87 -10.80 -19.39
C PRO A 294 -7.28 -11.11 -19.90
N ASP A 295 -8.08 -11.80 -19.12
CA ASP A 295 -9.42 -12.30 -19.42
C ASP A 295 -10.55 -11.60 -18.64
N GLN A 296 -10.20 -10.67 -17.71
CA GLN A 296 -11.19 -10.07 -16.84
C GLN A 296 -10.82 -8.62 -16.49
N ILE A 297 -11.82 -7.75 -16.41
CA ILE A 297 -11.71 -6.48 -15.71
C ILE A 297 -12.70 -6.52 -14.56
N SER A 298 -12.20 -6.49 -13.33
CA SER A 298 -13.05 -6.46 -12.13
C SER A 298 -12.84 -5.17 -11.36
N GLY A 299 -13.82 -4.82 -10.55
CA GLY A 299 -13.73 -3.64 -9.71
C GLY A 299 -14.95 -3.49 -8.83
N TRP A 300 -14.93 -2.46 -8.03
CA TRP A 300 -16.09 -2.04 -7.28
C TRP A 300 -16.24 -0.54 -7.41
N ARG A 301 -17.48 -0.10 -7.47
CA ARG A 301 -17.84 1.31 -7.33
C ARG A 301 -18.27 1.51 -5.91
N GLY A 302 -17.59 2.43 -5.28
CA GLY A 302 -17.80 2.69 -3.90
C GLY A 302 -19.00 3.54 -3.65
N HIS A 303 -19.37 3.51 -2.43
CA HIS A 303 -20.39 4.28 -1.79
C HIS A 303 -19.79 4.91 -0.55
N ASP A 304 -20.53 5.80 0.05
CA ASP A 304 -20.05 6.52 1.20
C ASP A 304 -20.08 5.63 2.45
N TYR A 305 -19.08 5.75 3.27
CA TYR A 305 -19.05 5.19 4.61
C TYR A 305 -19.10 6.32 5.63
N TYR A 306 -20.01 6.19 6.58
CA TYR A 306 -20.14 7.14 7.69
C TYR A 306 -19.93 6.42 9.01
N GLU A 307 -19.15 7.04 9.88
CA GLU A 307 -19.01 6.65 11.27
C GLU A 307 -19.50 7.80 12.16
N LEU A 308 -20.40 7.50 13.09
CA LEU A 308 -20.81 8.42 14.15
C LEU A 308 -20.58 7.77 15.49
N TRP A 309 -20.01 8.50 16.45
CA TRP A 309 -19.76 7.96 17.77
C TRP A 309 -19.89 9.01 18.87
N ALA A 310 -20.18 8.51 20.07
CA ALA A 310 -20.14 9.31 21.29
C ALA A 310 -19.54 8.47 22.42
N GLU A 311 -18.64 9.07 23.21
CA GLU A 311 -17.97 8.43 24.34
C GLU A 311 -18.18 9.26 25.60
N TYR A 312 -18.82 8.69 26.59
CA TYR A 312 -19.02 9.28 27.92
C TYR A 312 -18.02 8.70 28.92
N LYS A 313 -17.29 9.58 29.62
CA LYS A 313 -16.25 9.23 30.61
C LYS A 313 -16.67 9.71 32.00
N PRO A 314 -17.59 8.99 32.71
CA PRO A 314 -18.07 9.41 34.03
C PRO A 314 -16.94 9.50 35.05
N THR A 315 -15.92 8.64 34.94
CA THR A 315 -14.72 8.65 35.77
C THR A 315 -13.46 8.50 34.91
N PRO A 316 -12.25 8.84 35.39
CA PRO A 316 -11.01 8.63 34.62
C PRO A 316 -10.75 7.17 34.22
N THR A 317 -11.36 6.22 34.92
CA THR A 317 -11.15 4.77 34.71
C THR A 317 -12.29 4.09 33.97
N LEU A 318 -13.42 4.78 33.70
CA LEU A 318 -14.59 4.21 33.03
C LEU A 318 -14.96 5.02 31.81
N SER A 319 -15.09 4.37 30.66
CA SER A 319 -15.68 4.94 29.46
C SER A 319 -16.76 4.05 28.87
N ILE A 320 -17.78 4.70 28.30
CA ILE A 320 -18.89 4.08 27.58
C ILE A 320 -18.95 4.73 26.21
N ARG A 321 -18.69 3.97 25.14
CA ARG A 321 -18.75 4.45 23.77
C ARG A 321 -19.86 3.75 23.00
N GLY A 322 -20.75 4.55 22.42
CA GLY A 322 -21.68 4.11 21.38
C GLY A 322 -21.15 4.51 20.00
N GLN A 323 -21.32 3.66 19.01
CA GLN A 323 -20.88 3.92 17.65
C GLN A 323 -21.88 3.34 16.64
N VAL A 324 -22.09 4.08 15.55
CA VAL A 324 -22.91 3.67 14.41
C VAL A 324 -22.04 3.75 13.18
N ASN A 325 -21.98 2.67 12.42
CA ASN A 325 -21.30 2.56 11.13
C ASN A 325 -22.37 2.37 10.05
N ILE A 326 -22.42 3.28 9.12
CA ILE A 326 -23.39 3.31 8.03
C ILE A 326 -22.60 3.13 6.74
N TRP A 327 -22.92 2.06 6.03
CA TRP A 327 -22.38 1.79 4.69
C TRP A 327 -23.52 1.99 3.71
N ASP A 328 -23.25 2.77 2.67
CA ASP A 328 -24.12 2.73 1.50
C ASP A 328 -23.92 1.42 0.73
N ASP A 329 -24.86 1.09 -0.12
CA ASP A 329 -24.75 -0.04 -1.04
C ASP A 329 -23.53 0.12 -1.93
N PHE A 330 -22.81 -0.94 -2.21
CA PHE A 330 -21.75 -0.90 -3.19
C PHE A 330 -21.95 -1.92 -4.31
N ASN A 331 -21.46 -1.55 -5.48
CA ASN A 331 -21.55 -2.36 -6.67
C ASN A 331 -20.20 -2.98 -6.98
N VAL A 332 -20.17 -4.31 -7.09
CA VAL A 332 -19.03 -5.06 -7.65
C VAL A 332 -19.32 -5.30 -9.12
N GLU A 333 -18.43 -4.84 -9.98
CA GLU A 333 -18.52 -4.98 -11.43
C GLU A 333 -17.44 -5.96 -11.91
N ARG A 334 -17.84 -6.88 -12.80
CA ARG A 334 -16.91 -7.79 -13.46
C ARG A 334 -17.30 -7.92 -14.93
N THR A 335 -16.33 -7.68 -15.80
CA THR A 335 -16.43 -7.96 -17.24
C THR A 335 -15.50 -9.11 -17.55
N GLU A 336 -16.02 -10.20 -18.03
CA GLU A 336 -15.30 -11.39 -18.45
C GLU A 336 -15.19 -11.43 -19.97
N PHE A 337 -14.01 -11.78 -20.48
CA PHE A 337 -13.76 -11.92 -21.91
C PHE A 337 -13.63 -13.40 -22.28
N GLY A 338 -14.25 -13.80 -23.39
CA GLY A 338 -14.24 -15.19 -23.87
C GLY A 338 -12.90 -15.60 -24.49
N ASP A 339 -12.08 -14.63 -24.85
CA ASP A 339 -10.78 -14.81 -25.47
C ASP A 339 -9.86 -13.64 -25.12
N ARG A 340 -8.57 -13.91 -24.92
CA ARG A 340 -7.58 -12.91 -24.48
C ARG A 340 -7.07 -12.01 -25.61
N GLU A 341 -7.05 -12.48 -26.85
CA GLU A 341 -6.54 -11.73 -28.00
C GLU A 341 -7.59 -10.80 -28.56
N THR A 342 -8.78 -11.32 -28.87
CA THR A 342 -9.86 -10.57 -29.49
C THR A 342 -10.81 -9.91 -28.47
N ARG A 343 -10.79 -10.37 -27.23
CA ARG A 343 -11.54 -9.87 -26.05
C ARG A 343 -13.04 -9.65 -26.29
N PRO A 344 -13.76 -10.60 -26.92
CA PRO A 344 -15.21 -10.51 -26.98
C PRO A 344 -15.76 -10.64 -25.55
N ILE A 345 -16.70 -9.77 -25.19
CA ILE A 345 -17.35 -9.84 -23.88
C ILE A 345 -18.16 -11.12 -23.80
N ALA A 346 -17.77 -12.02 -22.87
CA ALA A 346 -18.51 -13.24 -22.58
C ALA A 346 -19.72 -12.94 -21.69
N PHE A 347 -19.50 -12.18 -20.61
CA PHE A 347 -20.58 -11.66 -19.76
C PHE A 347 -20.13 -10.43 -18.97
N VAL A 348 -21.11 -9.71 -18.46
CA VAL A 348 -20.94 -8.62 -17.49
C VAL A 348 -21.75 -8.95 -16.25
N GLU A 349 -21.10 -8.98 -15.11
CA GLU A 349 -21.73 -9.16 -13.81
C GLU A 349 -21.76 -7.85 -13.05
N ASN A 350 -22.93 -7.51 -12.48
CA ASN A 350 -23.09 -6.42 -11.54
C ASN A 350 -23.72 -6.98 -10.27
N ARG A 351 -23.00 -6.93 -9.17
CA ARG A 351 -23.42 -7.46 -7.87
C ARG A 351 -23.59 -6.31 -6.89
N PHE A 352 -24.83 -6.08 -6.49
CA PHE A 352 -25.16 -5.08 -5.48
C PHE A 352 -25.06 -5.71 -4.09
N ILE A 353 -24.29 -5.08 -3.20
CA ILE A 353 -24.08 -5.53 -1.84
C ILE A 353 -24.55 -4.43 -0.90
N ASP A 354 -25.55 -4.75 -0.05
CA ASP A 354 -26.02 -3.91 1.06
C ASP A 354 -25.37 -4.37 2.37
N PRO A 355 -24.34 -3.68 2.86
CA PRO A 355 -23.62 -4.09 4.07
C PRO A 355 -24.38 -3.78 5.36
N ARG A 356 -25.47 -3.03 5.28
CA ARG A 356 -26.33 -2.58 6.37
C ARG A 356 -25.62 -1.71 7.42
N THR A 357 -26.44 -1.04 8.21
CA THR A 357 -25.97 -0.26 9.36
C THR A 357 -25.58 -1.17 10.51
N PHE A 358 -24.40 -0.90 11.08
CA PHE A 358 -23.83 -1.65 12.20
C PHE A 358 -23.75 -0.77 13.45
N TYR A 359 -24.23 -1.28 14.59
CA TYR A 359 -24.21 -0.59 15.89
C TYR A 359 -23.25 -1.29 16.83
N GLN A 360 -22.46 -0.52 17.56
CA GLN A 360 -21.54 -1.03 18.57
C GLN A 360 -21.67 -0.25 19.88
N ILE A 361 -21.67 -0.98 21.01
CA ILE A 361 -21.50 -0.40 22.34
C ILE A 361 -20.25 -1.02 22.96
N ARG A 362 -19.35 -0.17 23.47
CA ARG A 362 -18.12 -0.58 24.14
C ARG A 362 -18.06 0.01 25.54
N LEU A 363 -17.91 -0.85 26.53
CA LEU A 363 -17.62 -0.48 27.91
C LEU A 363 -16.16 -0.79 28.21
N ARG A 364 -15.40 0.20 28.69
CA ARG A 364 -14.00 0.01 29.11
C ARG A 364 -13.84 0.49 30.54
N LYS A 365 -13.27 -0.36 31.39
CA LYS A 365 -12.86 -0.03 32.74
C LYS A 365 -11.38 -0.38 32.93
N THR A 366 -10.61 0.58 33.44
CA THR A 366 -9.21 0.38 33.85
C THR A 366 -9.19 0.25 35.37
N PHE A 367 -8.42 -0.69 35.89
CA PHE A 367 -8.31 -0.97 37.32
C PHE A 367 -6.98 -0.45 37.87
#